data_734f1d2ae9806c93ceb84b9a7d9de270
#
_entry.id   734f1d2ae9806c93ceb84b9a7d9de270
#
_cell.length_a   1.000
_cell.length_b   1.000
_cell.length_c   1.000
_cell.angle_alpha   90.00
_cell.angle_beta   90.00
_cell.angle_gamma   90.00
#
_symmetry.space_group_name_H-M   'P 1'
#
loop_
_entity.id
_entity.type
_entity.pdbx_description
1 polymer ?
#
loop_
_entity_poly.entity_id
_entity_poly.type
_entity_poly.pdbx_seq_one_letter_code
_entity_poly.pdbx_strand_id
1 'polypeptide(L)'
;MDQLFIKNRRAILTWFFLIVSIYPAISQEKYNYQTDFTIEDFSERRTTIFDAIGNKAIAVIQGASGVSGFSIFRQSNTFYYLTGLETDHAYLLLNGRNRQTTLYLPHRDEGREKGQGKILSAEDGDLVKELTGVDRVRAIEFLSSDLISTGLIRPPAPLLYTPLSPAETGNDSRDELLYGQARASSDPWDGQETREALFVQKLKERVPQFEIRDLSPILDSMRLIKSPAEIKLIRQATKIAGEGIIEAMRSTKPGVYEYQLDAAAKYIFHLNGARGDGYASIIGGGTNAFMGHYFHKTDVLNDGDLVLMDYAPDYKYYTSDVTRIWPVNGKFDKAQTALYNYIVAYRDALFKYIKPGVTSNEVLDKAAADMEKYLVGKTFGNAAHLKAVQEGTKFRGHFQHPVGMAVHDVGQVHGVKLRPGMVFTIDPMIWIPEERLYVRIEDVVVVTETGAENLSAFVPSLLKDVEQTIQETGLTEFRKPLSQESEK
;
A
#
# COMPACT_ATOMS: atom_id res chain seq x y z
N MET A 1 90.35 31.79 -30.02
CA MET A 1 89.84 33.00 -29.39
C MET A 1 88.41 32.70 -29.06
N ASP A 2 88.08 32.59 -27.96
CA ASP A 2 87.95 33.01 -26.61
C ASP A 2 86.68 32.32 -26.02
N GLN A 3 86.98 31.55 -25.08
CA GLN A 3 86.68 31.71 -23.65
C GLN A 3 85.16 31.73 -23.29
N LEU A 4 84.74 30.66 -22.67
CA LEU A 4 84.53 30.47 -21.23
C LEU A 4 83.55 31.44 -20.55
N PHE A 5 82.45 30.92 -20.04
CA PHE A 5 82.15 31.09 -18.62
C PHE A 5 81.17 30.05 -18.14
N ILE A 6 81.67 29.15 -17.33
CA ILE A 6 80.92 28.21 -16.52
C ILE A 6 80.25 29.01 -15.38
N LYS A 7 78.94 28.88 -15.18
CA LYS A 7 78.31 29.20 -13.90
C LYS A 7 77.47 28.00 -13.39
N ASN A 8 78.01 27.37 -12.40
CA ASN A 8 77.38 26.41 -11.52
C ASN A 8 76.12 27.00 -10.92
N ARG A 9 74.93 26.37 -11.18
CA ARG A 9 73.83 26.50 -10.30
C ARG A 9 73.50 25.13 -9.70
N ARG A 10 73.80 25.02 -8.40
CA ARG A 10 73.31 23.91 -7.55
C ARG A 10 71.79 23.95 -7.53
N ALA A 11 71.15 22.96 -8.15
CA ALA A 11 69.72 22.70 -8.01
C ALA A 11 69.58 21.97 -6.66
N ILE A 12 68.98 22.66 -5.68
CA ILE A 12 68.51 22.08 -4.44
C ILE A 12 67.19 21.36 -4.80
N LEU A 13 67.26 20.02 -4.89
CA LEU A 13 66.09 19.20 -5.00
C LEU A 13 65.36 19.15 -3.61
N THR A 14 64.34 19.96 -3.42
CA THR A 14 63.47 19.88 -2.24
C THR A 14 62.49 18.75 -2.49
N TRP A 15 62.70 17.61 -1.84
CA TRP A 15 61.74 16.52 -1.79
C TRP A 15 60.58 16.95 -0.91
N PHE A 16 59.45 17.32 -1.52
CA PHE A 16 58.14 17.40 -0.84
C PHE A 16 57.65 15.97 -0.64
N PHE A 17 57.82 15.43 0.56
CA PHE A 17 57.08 14.24 0.98
C PHE A 17 55.62 14.64 1.09
N LEU A 18 54.80 14.33 0.07
CA LEU A 18 53.35 14.35 0.15
C LEU A 18 52.97 13.15 1.03
N ILE A 19 52.75 13.38 2.33
CA ILE A 19 52.08 12.42 3.20
C ILE A 19 50.61 12.40 2.75
N VAL A 20 50.31 11.55 1.79
CA VAL A 20 48.90 11.15 1.52
C VAL A 20 48.51 10.33 2.73
N SER A 21 47.80 10.95 3.67
CA SER A 21 47.06 10.25 4.69
C SER A 21 46.02 9.39 3.99
N ILE A 22 46.37 8.13 3.75
CA ILE A 22 45.41 7.10 3.38
C ILE A 22 44.58 6.89 4.65
N TYR A 23 43.58 7.74 4.85
CA TYR A 23 42.44 7.33 5.68
C TYR A 23 41.85 6.12 4.94
N PRO A 24 41.82 4.93 5.56
CA PRO A 24 40.99 3.87 5.00
C PRO A 24 39.61 4.51 4.90
N ALA A 25 39.07 4.65 3.70
CA ALA A 25 37.67 4.86 3.52
C ALA A 25 37.04 3.63 4.17
N ILE A 26 36.66 3.75 5.44
CA ILE A 26 35.78 2.81 6.10
C ILE A 26 34.54 2.94 5.24
N SER A 27 34.37 1.99 4.34
CA SER A 27 33.12 1.83 3.60
C SER A 27 32.04 1.80 4.68
N GLN A 28 31.31 2.89 4.81
CA GLN A 28 30.19 2.96 5.73
C GLN A 28 29.28 1.82 5.32
N GLU A 29 29.12 0.80 6.19
CA GLU A 29 28.27 -0.35 5.89
C GLU A 29 26.91 0.20 5.47
N LYS A 30 26.52 -0.08 4.23
CA LYS A 30 25.26 0.41 3.68
C LYS A 30 24.14 -0.36 4.36
N TYR A 31 23.41 0.31 5.23
CA TYR A 31 22.19 -0.22 5.83
C TYR A 31 20.97 0.29 5.07
N ASN A 32 19.89 -0.49 5.14
CA ASN A 32 18.62 -0.14 4.52
C ASN A 32 17.71 0.52 5.57
N TYR A 33 17.42 1.80 5.40
CA TYR A 33 16.43 2.54 6.19
C TYR A 33 15.69 3.52 5.28
N GLN A 34 14.44 3.76 5.58
CA GLN A 34 13.58 4.66 4.82
C GLN A 34 14.09 6.12 4.85
N THR A 35 13.72 6.90 3.85
CA THR A 35 14.08 8.32 3.71
C THR A 35 12.86 9.22 3.44
N ASP A 36 11.66 8.68 3.56
CA ASP A 36 10.43 9.38 3.18
C ASP A 36 9.77 10.08 4.36
N PHE A 37 10.09 9.66 5.58
CA PHE A 37 9.59 10.23 6.83
C PHE A 37 10.75 10.72 7.68
N THR A 38 10.53 11.82 8.41
CA THR A 38 11.48 12.36 9.37
C THR A 38 11.36 11.66 10.73
N ILE A 39 12.32 11.92 11.62
CA ILE A 39 12.25 11.45 13.01
C ILE A 39 11.03 12.03 13.72
N GLU A 40 10.71 13.28 13.41
CA GLU A 40 9.55 14.01 13.94
C GLU A 40 8.24 13.34 13.57
N ASP A 41 8.08 12.88 12.32
CA ASP A 41 6.89 12.14 11.88
C ASP A 41 6.64 10.90 12.76
N PHE A 42 7.68 10.10 13.02
CA PHE A 42 7.57 8.94 13.88
C PHE A 42 7.33 9.32 15.35
N SER A 43 7.96 10.38 15.84
CA SER A 43 7.80 10.87 17.20
C SER A 43 6.37 11.39 17.44
N GLU A 44 5.79 12.12 16.50
CA GLU A 44 4.41 12.60 16.57
C GLU A 44 3.40 11.45 16.59
N ARG A 45 3.61 10.43 15.75
CA ARG A 45 2.78 9.20 15.74
C ARG A 45 2.82 8.51 17.10
N ARG A 46 3.99 8.33 17.70
CA ARG A 46 4.14 7.73 19.03
C ARG A 46 3.55 8.62 20.14
N THR A 47 3.69 9.94 20.00
CA THR A 47 3.08 10.93 20.92
C THR A 47 1.57 10.81 20.94
N THR A 48 0.93 10.66 19.81
CA THR A 48 -0.52 10.43 19.70
C THR A 48 -0.96 9.18 20.47
N ILE A 49 -0.17 8.09 20.41
CA ILE A 49 -0.46 6.89 21.22
C ILE A 49 -0.31 7.20 22.70
N PHE A 50 0.75 7.89 23.14
CA PHE A 50 0.91 8.27 24.55
C PHE A 50 -0.27 9.07 25.08
N ASP A 51 -0.77 10.03 24.28
CA ASP A 51 -1.92 10.86 24.66
C ASP A 51 -3.20 10.03 24.79
N ALA A 52 -3.38 9.04 23.90
CA ALA A 52 -4.55 8.17 23.90
C ALA A 52 -4.55 7.15 25.05
N ILE A 53 -3.41 6.51 25.33
CA ILE A 53 -3.34 5.49 26.42
C ILE A 53 -3.19 6.10 27.82
N GLY A 54 -2.67 7.33 27.92
CA GLY A 54 -2.47 8.06 29.16
C GLY A 54 -1.32 7.51 30.01
N ASN A 55 -1.18 8.09 31.24
CA ASN A 55 -0.03 7.85 32.11
C ASN A 55 -0.11 6.61 33.02
N LYS A 56 -1.16 5.79 32.86
CA LYS A 56 -1.35 4.54 33.64
C LYS A 56 -1.24 3.28 32.78
N ALA A 57 -0.90 3.45 31.52
CA ALA A 57 -0.84 2.37 30.56
C ALA A 57 0.52 2.26 29.88
N ILE A 58 0.77 1.11 29.31
CA ILE A 58 1.84 0.87 28.36
C ILE A 58 1.24 0.32 27.07
N ALA A 59 1.96 0.45 25.96
CA ALA A 59 1.59 -0.22 24.71
C ALA A 59 2.77 -1.04 24.20
N VAL A 60 2.48 -2.26 23.71
CA VAL A 60 3.48 -3.15 23.09
C VAL A 60 3.02 -3.49 21.69
N ILE A 61 3.86 -3.21 20.73
CA ILE A 61 3.61 -3.52 19.32
C ILE A 61 4.63 -4.55 18.84
N GLN A 62 4.15 -5.64 18.28
CA GLN A 62 4.95 -6.70 17.72
C GLN A 62 5.24 -6.38 16.24
N GLY A 63 6.51 -6.43 15.83
CA GLY A 63 6.91 -6.40 14.42
C GLY A 63 6.65 -7.75 13.74
N ALA A 64 6.77 -7.80 12.42
CA ALA A 64 6.59 -9.03 11.65
C ALA A 64 7.63 -10.10 12.03
N SER A 65 7.26 -11.38 11.86
CA SER A 65 8.21 -12.50 11.97
C SER A 65 9.12 -12.52 10.75
N GLY A 66 10.25 -13.20 10.88
CA GLY A 66 11.10 -13.50 9.73
C GLY A 66 10.35 -14.27 8.64
N VAL A 67 10.79 -14.12 7.41
CA VAL A 67 10.25 -14.85 6.26
C VAL A 67 10.95 -16.20 6.10
N SER A 68 10.25 -17.17 5.52
CA SER A 68 10.80 -18.48 5.16
C SER A 68 11.25 -18.48 3.70
N GLY A 69 12.27 -19.28 3.39
CA GLY A 69 12.77 -19.47 2.03
C GLY A 69 13.43 -18.19 1.46
N PHE A 70 13.27 -17.98 0.15
CA PHE A 70 13.84 -16.85 -0.58
C PHE A 70 12.87 -15.67 -0.73
N SER A 71 11.97 -15.48 0.24
CA SER A 71 11.05 -14.34 0.24
C SER A 71 11.72 -13.07 0.76
N ILE A 72 11.36 -11.94 0.20
CA ILE A 72 11.83 -10.63 0.66
C ILE A 72 11.04 -10.25 1.92
N PHE A 73 11.76 -9.88 2.99
CA PHE A 73 11.12 -9.43 4.22
C PHE A 73 10.39 -8.10 4.02
N ARG A 74 9.18 -8.02 4.52
CA ARG A 74 8.43 -6.78 4.66
C ARG A 74 7.87 -6.69 6.09
N GLN A 75 8.10 -5.56 6.72
CA GLN A 75 7.61 -5.30 8.06
C GLN A 75 6.07 -5.16 8.09
N SER A 76 5.45 -5.41 9.24
CA SER A 76 4.02 -5.10 9.42
C SER A 76 3.76 -3.60 9.30
N ASN A 77 2.63 -3.24 8.69
CA ASN A 77 2.27 -1.85 8.44
C ASN A 77 2.32 -1.01 9.72
N THR A 78 1.71 -1.48 10.80
CA THR A 78 1.68 -0.76 12.08
C THR A 78 3.06 -0.54 12.69
N PHE A 79 3.93 -1.56 12.69
CA PHE A 79 5.26 -1.42 13.25
C PHE A 79 6.12 -0.47 12.41
N TYR A 80 6.06 -0.61 11.09
CA TYR A 80 6.74 0.30 10.17
C TYR A 80 6.22 1.75 10.31
N TYR A 81 4.91 1.95 10.42
CA TYR A 81 4.27 3.24 10.63
C TYR A 81 4.81 3.99 11.84
N LEU A 82 5.20 3.26 12.90
CA LEU A 82 5.68 3.83 14.16
C LEU A 82 7.21 3.96 14.24
N THR A 83 7.96 3.28 13.37
CA THR A 83 9.43 3.16 13.50
C THR A 83 10.21 3.33 12.21
N GLY A 84 9.63 3.08 11.04
CA GLY A 84 10.33 3.00 9.75
C GLY A 84 11.32 1.82 9.64
N LEU A 85 11.35 0.90 10.61
CA LEU A 85 12.39 -0.13 10.74
C LEU A 85 11.96 -1.46 10.07
N GLU A 86 12.85 -2.06 9.31
CA GLU A 86 12.66 -3.35 8.63
C GLU A 86 13.48 -4.48 9.28
N THR A 87 13.48 -4.59 10.60
CA THR A 87 14.07 -5.71 11.33
C THR A 87 12.96 -6.65 11.78
N ASP A 88 13.08 -7.93 11.44
CA ASP A 88 12.14 -8.97 11.87
C ASP A 88 12.25 -9.25 13.39
N HIS A 89 11.20 -9.86 13.95
CA HIS A 89 11.14 -10.21 15.38
C HIS A 89 11.38 -9.03 16.34
N ALA A 90 11.19 -7.79 15.89
CA ALA A 90 11.32 -6.60 16.71
C ALA A 90 10.06 -6.34 17.53
N TYR A 91 10.21 -5.58 18.64
CA TYR A 91 9.09 -5.11 19.46
C TYR A 91 9.27 -3.64 19.81
N LEU A 92 8.18 -2.90 19.89
CA LEU A 92 8.15 -1.51 20.34
C LEU A 92 7.34 -1.42 21.63
N LEU A 93 7.95 -0.93 22.70
CA LEU A 93 7.30 -0.62 23.96
C LEU A 93 7.14 0.89 24.13
N LEU A 94 5.93 1.35 24.34
CA LEU A 94 5.55 2.71 24.65
C LEU A 94 5.09 2.78 26.12
N ASN A 95 5.88 3.42 26.98
CA ASN A 95 5.55 3.58 28.40
C ASN A 95 4.88 4.94 28.62
N GLY A 96 3.55 4.96 28.77
CA GLY A 96 2.77 6.18 28.95
C GLY A 96 3.09 6.94 30.24
N ARG A 97 3.65 6.27 31.28
CA ARG A 97 3.98 6.90 32.55
C ARG A 97 5.07 7.98 32.44
N ASN A 98 6.13 7.66 31.71
CA ASN A 98 7.28 8.55 31.51
C ASN A 98 7.43 8.99 30.04
N ARG A 99 6.50 8.59 29.17
CA ARG A 99 6.49 8.85 27.72
C ARG A 99 7.77 8.36 27.02
N GLN A 100 8.33 7.26 27.50
CA GLN A 100 9.55 6.66 26.96
C GLN A 100 9.24 5.55 25.98
N THR A 101 9.96 5.55 24.88
CA THR A 101 9.92 4.52 23.83
C THR A 101 11.14 3.61 23.93
N THR A 102 10.91 2.30 23.84
CA THR A 102 12.00 1.31 23.79
C THR A 102 11.77 0.36 22.62
N LEU A 103 12.76 0.26 21.75
CA LEU A 103 12.82 -0.79 20.72
C LEU A 103 13.59 -1.99 21.27
N TYR A 104 13.05 -3.18 21.03
CA TYR A 104 13.71 -4.44 21.30
C TYR A 104 14.02 -5.11 19.98
N LEU A 105 15.29 -5.38 19.73
CA LEU A 105 15.78 -5.95 18.48
C LEU A 105 16.49 -7.28 18.75
N PRO A 106 16.50 -8.20 17.79
CA PRO A 106 17.34 -9.39 17.88
C PRO A 106 18.81 -9.00 17.86
N HIS A 107 19.66 -9.89 18.37
CA HIS A 107 21.10 -9.79 18.21
C HIS A 107 21.52 -9.90 16.73
N ARG A 108 22.68 -9.34 16.41
CA ARG A 108 23.27 -9.41 15.08
C ARG A 108 23.47 -10.87 14.65
N ASP A 109 23.03 -11.16 13.45
CA ASP A 109 23.31 -12.42 12.76
C ASP A 109 24.31 -12.13 11.61
N GLU A 110 25.60 -12.29 11.89
CA GLU A 110 26.65 -12.05 10.90
C GLU A 110 26.56 -13.01 9.70
N GLY A 111 26.03 -14.22 9.89
CA GLY A 111 25.82 -15.19 8.82
C GLY A 111 24.79 -14.69 7.83
N ARG A 112 23.67 -14.17 8.35
CA ARG A 112 22.60 -13.59 7.57
C ARG A 112 23.05 -12.28 6.88
N GLU A 113 23.74 -11.41 7.58
CA GLU A 113 24.25 -10.14 7.02
C GLU A 113 25.24 -10.37 5.85
N LYS A 114 26.07 -11.43 5.89
CA LYS A 114 26.92 -11.80 4.76
C LYS A 114 26.14 -12.14 3.49
N GLY A 115 24.93 -12.67 3.62
CA GLY A 115 24.10 -13.04 2.47
C GLY A 115 23.12 -11.97 2.03
N GLN A 116 22.61 -11.15 2.95
CA GLN A 116 21.48 -10.24 2.71
C GLN A 116 21.85 -8.75 2.85
N GLY A 117 23.06 -8.44 3.32
CA GLY A 117 23.46 -7.09 3.67
C GLY A 117 23.13 -6.74 5.13
N LYS A 118 23.51 -5.52 5.55
CA LYS A 118 23.37 -5.04 6.93
C LYS A 118 21.91 -5.01 7.36
N ILE A 119 21.63 -5.65 8.51
CA ILE A 119 20.33 -5.65 9.20
C ILE A 119 20.54 -4.94 10.55
N LEU A 120 19.71 -3.93 10.84
CA LEU A 120 19.81 -3.19 12.10
C LEU A 120 19.42 -4.10 13.28
N SER A 121 20.27 -4.19 14.29
CA SER A 121 20.22 -5.13 15.41
C SER A 121 20.34 -4.41 16.76
N ALA A 122 20.30 -5.16 17.85
CA ALA A 122 20.48 -4.60 19.19
C ALA A 122 21.86 -3.95 19.38
N GLU A 123 22.90 -4.44 18.67
CA GLU A 123 24.26 -3.89 18.69
C GLU A 123 24.39 -2.55 17.97
N ASP A 124 23.42 -2.22 17.11
CA ASP A 124 23.38 -0.93 16.39
C ASP A 124 22.57 0.14 17.14
N GLY A 125 22.42 0.00 18.46
CA GLY A 125 21.48 0.78 19.27
C GLY A 125 21.57 2.29 19.14
N ASP A 126 22.78 2.86 19.02
CA ASP A 126 22.95 4.32 18.86
C ASP A 126 22.49 4.78 17.49
N LEU A 127 22.84 4.05 16.43
CA LEU A 127 22.39 4.32 15.07
C LEU A 127 20.86 4.20 14.96
N VAL A 128 20.27 3.16 15.55
CA VAL A 128 18.81 2.96 15.54
C VAL A 128 18.09 4.10 16.26
N LYS A 129 18.61 4.60 17.39
CA LYS A 129 18.06 5.78 18.05
C LYS A 129 18.13 7.02 17.16
N GLU A 130 19.27 7.23 16.50
CA GLU A 130 19.45 8.35 15.57
C GLU A 130 18.45 8.28 14.39
N LEU A 131 18.18 7.10 13.85
CA LEU A 131 17.29 6.91 12.71
C LEU A 131 15.80 7.00 13.07
N THR A 132 15.42 6.45 14.23
CA THR A 132 14.01 6.26 14.61
C THR A 132 13.49 7.26 15.63
N GLY A 133 14.40 7.97 16.31
CA GLY A 133 14.04 8.87 17.42
C GLY A 133 13.46 8.17 18.65
N VAL A 134 13.76 6.87 18.87
CA VAL A 134 13.37 6.18 20.11
C VAL A 134 14.36 6.47 21.22
N ASP A 135 13.89 6.44 22.47
CA ASP A 135 14.74 6.78 23.64
C ASP A 135 15.75 5.67 23.95
N ARG A 136 15.37 4.41 23.73
CA ARG A 136 16.18 3.24 24.09
C ARG A 136 16.08 2.15 23.05
N VAL A 137 17.20 1.43 22.85
CA VAL A 137 17.28 0.17 22.10
C VAL A 137 17.84 -0.90 23.03
N ARG A 138 17.24 -2.08 23.03
CA ARG A 138 17.64 -3.23 23.84
C ARG A 138 17.52 -4.52 23.03
N ALA A 139 18.20 -5.57 23.48
CA ALA A 139 18.00 -6.92 22.93
C ALA A 139 16.65 -7.49 23.39
N ILE A 140 16.05 -8.37 22.58
CA ILE A 140 14.66 -8.83 22.76
C ILE A 140 14.43 -9.59 24.07
N GLU A 141 15.43 -10.25 24.63
CA GLU A 141 15.33 -10.99 25.90
C GLU A 141 15.00 -10.10 27.09
N PHE A 142 15.28 -8.79 26.99
CA PHE A 142 14.94 -7.84 28.03
C PHE A 142 13.48 -7.40 28.07
N LEU A 143 12.68 -7.68 27.03
CA LEU A 143 11.27 -7.29 26.97
C LEU A 143 10.49 -7.82 28.17
N SER A 144 10.65 -9.10 28.54
CA SER A 144 9.92 -9.70 29.67
C SER A 144 10.26 -9.03 31.00
N SER A 145 11.54 -8.76 31.28
CA SER A 145 11.96 -8.09 32.52
C SER A 145 11.48 -6.65 32.61
N ASP A 146 11.48 -5.94 31.47
CA ASP A 146 11.00 -4.57 31.43
C ASP A 146 9.48 -4.48 31.59
N LEU A 147 8.72 -5.40 31.01
CA LEU A 147 7.27 -5.51 31.24
C LEU A 147 6.96 -5.80 32.71
N ILE A 148 7.65 -6.75 33.32
CA ILE A 148 7.48 -7.09 34.74
C ILE A 148 7.78 -5.88 35.61
N SER A 149 8.92 -5.22 35.40
CA SER A 149 9.31 -4.04 36.20
C SER A 149 8.34 -2.87 36.06
N THR A 150 7.78 -2.68 34.87
CA THR A 150 6.76 -1.65 34.61
C THR A 150 5.43 -2.00 35.29
N GLY A 151 5.11 -3.29 35.41
CA GLY A 151 3.89 -3.80 36.04
C GLY A 151 3.90 -3.83 37.57
N LEU A 152 5.03 -3.55 38.25
CA LEU A 152 5.14 -3.49 39.69
C LEU A 152 4.44 -2.27 40.32
N ILE A 153 3.37 -1.81 39.71
CA ILE A 153 2.60 -0.63 40.13
C ILE A 153 1.46 -1.09 41.04
N ARG A 154 1.25 -0.34 42.12
CA ARG A 154 0.11 -0.58 43.03
C ARG A 154 -1.23 -0.41 42.29
N PRO A 155 -2.29 -1.13 42.74
CA PRO A 155 -3.62 -1.01 42.13
C PRO A 155 -4.10 0.45 41.94
N PRO A 156 -4.92 0.75 40.89
CA PRO A 156 -5.59 -0.20 39.99
C PRO A 156 -4.63 -0.90 39.05
N ALA A 157 -5.02 -2.07 38.55
CA ALA A 157 -4.20 -2.88 37.60
C ALA A 157 -3.74 -2.00 36.43
N PRO A 158 -2.46 -2.03 36.09
CA PRO A 158 -1.96 -1.26 34.96
C PRO A 158 -2.53 -1.80 33.63
N LEU A 159 -2.79 -0.91 32.68
CA LEU A 159 -3.30 -1.26 31.38
C LEU A 159 -2.14 -1.57 30.42
N LEU A 160 -2.28 -2.64 29.63
CA LEU A 160 -1.37 -2.97 28.53
C LEU A 160 -2.16 -2.98 27.23
N TYR A 161 -1.83 -2.07 26.34
CA TYR A 161 -2.39 -2.01 25.00
C TYR A 161 -1.52 -2.80 24.02
N THR A 162 -2.16 -3.58 23.14
CA THR A 162 -1.52 -4.23 21.99
C THR A 162 -2.54 -4.39 20.88
N PRO A 163 -2.16 -4.36 19.59
CA PRO A 163 -3.10 -4.66 18.52
C PRO A 163 -3.68 -6.08 18.70
N LEU A 164 -5.00 -6.19 18.69
CA LEU A 164 -5.70 -7.49 18.68
C LEU A 164 -6.09 -7.91 17.26
N SER A 165 -6.11 -6.97 16.32
CA SER A 165 -6.33 -7.27 14.91
C SER A 165 -5.07 -7.87 14.28
N PRO A 166 -5.21 -8.72 13.24
CA PRO A 166 -4.08 -9.24 12.49
C PRO A 166 -3.24 -8.12 11.87
N ALA A 167 -1.94 -8.33 11.82
CA ALA A 167 -0.99 -7.37 11.25
C ALA A 167 -0.93 -7.52 9.73
N GLU A 168 -1.19 -6.44 9.00
CA GLU A 168 -1.06 -6.39 7.55
C GLU A 168 0.43 -6.40 7.15
N THR A 169 0.80 -7.28 6.22
CA THR A 169 2.15 -7.38 5.65
C THR A 169 2.05 -7.55 4.13
N GLY A 170 2.78 -6.75 3.36
CA GLY A 170 2.76 -6.88 1.91
C GLY A 170 1.39 -6.53 1.30
N ASN A 171 0.88 -7.42 0.48
CA ASN A 171 -0.40 -7.29 -0.22
C ASN A 171 -1.63 -7.73 0.61
N ASP A 172 -1.47 -7.82 1.93
CA ASP A 172 -2.57 -8.20 2.83
C ASP A 172 -3.34 -6.95 3.28
N SER A 173 -4.67 -7.04 3.25
CA SER A 173 -5.57 -6.11 3.91
C SER A 173 -6.21 -6.76 5.12
N ARG A 174 -6.57 -5.98 6.14
CA ARG A 174 -7.08 -6.52 7.41
C ARG A 174 -8.39 -7.30 7.26
N ASP A 175 -9.29 -6.83 6.44
CA ASP A 175 -10.57 -7.49 6.15
C ASP A 175 -10.36 -8.86 5.50
N GLU A 176 -9.45 -8.97 4.53
CA GLU A 176 -9.07 -10.23 3.90
C GLU A 176 -8.38 -11.19 4.89
N LEU A 177 -7.51 -10.67 5.75
CA LEU A 177 -6.89 -11.46 6.82
C LEU A 177 -7.93 -12.00 7.80
N LEU A 178 -8.89 -11.16 8.23
CA LEU A 178 -9.98 -11.58 9.11
C LEU A 178 -10.88 -12.63 8.44
N TYR A 179 -11.19 -12.45 7.15
CA TYR A 179 -11.93 -13.44 6.39
C TYR A 179 -11.18 -14.77 6.27
N GLY A 180 -9.87 -14.71 5.97
CA GLY A 180 -8.99 -15.89 5.93
C GLY A 180 -8.94 -16.63 7.26
N GLN A 181 -8.82 -15.89 8.39
CA GLN A 181 -8.86 -16.45 9.73
C GLN A 181 -10.19 -17.13 10.05
N ALA A 182 -11.30 -16.50 9.71
CA ALA A 182 -12.63 -17.09 9.92
C ALA A 182 -12.79 -18.42 9.15
N ARG A 183 -12.24 -18.50 7.95
CA ARG A 183 -12.22 -19.75 7.16
C ARG A 183 -11.29 -20.81 7.78
N ALA A 184 -10.06 -20.42 8.12
CA ALA A 184 -9.10 -21.35 8.74
C ALA A 184 -9.62 -21.90 10.07
N SER A 185 -10.21 -21.07 10.92
CA SER A 185 -10.78 -21.53 12.21
C SER A 185 -11.98 -22.47 12.05
N SER A 186 -12.64 -22.51 10.91
CA SER A 186 -13.72 -23.46 10.60
C SER A 186 -13.19 -24.81 10.10
N ASP A 187 -11.89 -24.91 9.75
CA ASP A 187 -11.25 -26.15 9.34
C ASP A 187 -10.81 -26.93 10.58
N PRO A 188 -11.34 -28.13 10.83
CA PRO A 188 -11.00 -28.92 12.01
C PRO A 188 -9.56 -29.46 12.00
N TRP A 189 -8.86 -29.38 10.87
CA TRP A 189 -7.51 -29.89 10.69
C TRP A 189 -6.43 -28.81 10.68
N ASP A 190 -6.76 -27.56 10.35
CA ASP A 190 -5.80 -26.45 10.20
C ASP A 190 -5.98 -25.33 11.22
N GLY A 191 -7.09 -25.14 11.83
CA GLY A 191 -7.52 -24.07 12.76
C GLY A 191 -6.46 -23.44 13.66
N GLN A 192 -5.36 -22.92 13.09
CA GLN A 192 -4.27 -22.30 13.84
C GLN A 192 -4.66 -20.92 14.35
N GLU A 193 -4.26 -20.60 15.57
CA GLU A 193 -4.37 -19.23 16.09
C GLU A 193 -3.39 -18.29 15.38
N THR A 194 -3.80 -17.04 15.26
CA THR A 194 -2.94 -16.01 14.68
C THR A 194 -1.74 -15.71 15.58
N ARG A 195 -0.69 -15.15 15.00
CA ARG A 195 0.50 -14.74 15.75
C ARG A 195 0.17 -13.71 16.82
N GLU A 196 -0.76 -12.80 16.55
CA GLU A 196 -1.25 -11.78 17.48
C GLU A 196 -2.01 -12.41 18.65
N ALA A 197 -2.89 -13.38 18.40
CA ALA A 197 -3.61 -14.12 19.43
C ALA A 197 -2.64 -14.90 20.34
N LEU A 198 -1.66 -15.59 19.77
CA LEU A 198 -0.60 -16.25 20.52
C LEU A 198 0.25 -15.28 21.34
N PHE A 199 0.51 -14.09 20.81
CA PHE A 199 1.24 -13.06 21.56
C PHE A 199 0.43 -12.56 22.76
N VAL A 200 -0.86 -12.29 22.59
CA VAL A 200 -1.77 -11.92 23.68
C VAL A 200 -1.84 -13.01 24.74
N GLN A 201 -1.90 -14.28 24.34
CA GLN A 201 -1.85 -15.40 25.29
C GLN A 201 -0.55 -15.37 26.11
N LYS A 202 0.60 -15.23 25.45
CA LYS A 202 1.91 -15.13 26.12
C LYS A 202 2.02 -13.93 27.06
N LEU A 203 1.42 -12.79 26.70
CA LEU A 203 1.35 -11.63 27.60
C LEU A 203 0.52 -11.95 28.86
N LYS A 204 -0.64 -12.58 28.72
CA LYS A 204 -1.48 -13.00 29.88
C LYS A 204 -0.75 -13.98 30.81
N GLU A 205 0.04 -14.90 30.26
CA GLU A 205 0.81 -15.87 31.02
C GLU A 205 2.01 -15.25 31.76
N ARG A 206 2.73 -14.33 31.10
CA ARG A 206 4.00 -13.78 31.61
C ARG A 206 3.83 -12.53 32.48
N VAL A 207 2.79 -11.74 32.22
CA VAL A 207 2.52 -10.48 32.92
C VAL A 207 1.02 -10.39 33.31
N PRO A 208 0.53 -11.36 34.12
CA PRO A 208 -0.89 -11.49 34.45
C PRO A 208 -1.46 -10.31 35.26
N GLN A 209 -0.60 -9.44 35.78
CA GLN A 209 -0.99 -8.24 36.50
C GLN A 209 -1.57 -7.15 35.59
N PHE A 210 -1.39 -7.23 34.27
CA PHE A 210 -1.94 -6.25 33.33
C PHE A 210 -3.35 -6.62 32.85
N GLU A 211 -4.20 -5.61 32.73
CA GLU A 211 -5.42 -5.70 31.94
C GLU A 211 -5.06 -5.38 30.49
N ILE A 212 -5.23 -6.35 29.57
CA ILE A 212 -4.90 -6.20 28.16
C ILE A 212 -6.06 -5.51 27.42
N ARG A 213 -5.74 -4.49 26.63
CA ARG A 213 -6.67 -3.72 25.80
C ARG A 213 -6.22 -3.65 24.35
N ASP A 214 -7.21 -3.49 23.46
CA ASP A 214 -6.97 -3.36 22.02
C ASP A 214 -6.41 -1.96 21.68
N LEU A 215 -5.25 -1.94 21.01
CA LEU A 215 -4.64 -0.72 20.46
C LEU A 215 -5.15 -0.40 19.06
N SER A 216 -5.74 -1.38 18.35
CA SER A 216 -6.12 -1.24 16.93
C SER A 216 -7.01 -0.02 16.66
N PRO A 217 -8.05 0.30 17.44
CA PRO A 217 -8.90 1.47 17.16
C PRO A 217 -8.15 2.81 17.20
N ILE A 218 -7.12 2.95 18.06
CA ILE A 218 -6.28 4.13 18.13
C ILE A 218 -5.45 4.26 16.86
N LEU A 219 -4.78 3.19 16.47
CA LEU A 219 -3.95 3.12 15.28
C LEU A 219 -4.76 3.37 14.00
N ASP A 220 -5.94 2.79 13.91
CA ASP A 220 -6.85 2.95 12.78
C ASP A 220 -7.30 4.41 12.61
N SER A 221 -7.63 5.07 13.72
CA SER A 221 -7.98 6.50 13.72
C SER A 221 -6.82 7.38 13.27
N MET A 222 -5.57 7.01 13.61
CA MET A 222 -4.37 7.73 13.18
C MET A 222 -4.11 7.52 11.69
N ARG A 223 -4.15 6.28 11.21
CA ARG A 223 -3.90 5.93 9.80
C ARG A 223 -4.99 6.42 8.86
N LEU A 224 -6.21 6.64 9.34
CA LEU A 224 -7.32 7.18 8.52
C LEU A 224 -7.00 8.56 7.94
N ILE A 225 -6.32 9.41 8.71
CA ILE A 225 -5.92 10.76 8.27
C ILE A 225 -4.46 10.73 7.86
N LYS A 226 -4.22 10.77 6.57
CA LYS A 226 -2.88 10.70 5.99
C LYS A 226 -2.17 12.06 6.12
N SER A 227 -0.92 12.03 6.56
CA SER A 227 -0.04 13.19 6.57
C SER A 227 0.33 13.61 5.13
N PRO A 228 0.87 14.82 4.91
CA PRO A 228 1.34 15.24 3.59
C PRO A 228 2.41 14.30 3.00
N ALA A 229 3.28 13.72 3.82
CA ALA A 229 4.30 12.75 3.39
C ALA A 229 3.65 11.43 2.92
N GLU A 230 2.64 10.92 3.64
CA GLU A 230 1.87 9.74 3.26
C GLU A 230 1.09 9.97 1.94
N ILE A 231 0.41 11.11 1.82
CA ILE A 231 -0.31 11.49 0.58
C ILE A 231 0.66 11.56 -0.62
N LYS A 232 1.89 12.05 -0.41
CA LYS A 232 2.93 12.07 -1.46
C LYS A 232 3.28 10.66 -1.93
N LEU A 233 3.39 9.68 -1.02
CA LEU A 233 3.68 8.28 -1.36
C LEU A 233 2.51 7.62 -2.07
N ILE A 234 1.27 7.81 -1.58
CA ILE A 234 0.06 7.31 -2.23
C ILE A 234 -0.08 7.91 -3.64
N ARG A 235 0.15 9.20 -3.80
CA ARG A 235 0.15 9.87 -5.12
C ARG A 235 1.16 9.23 -6.07
N GLN A 236 2.36 8.92 -5.59
CA GLN A 236 3.37 8.25 -6.41
C GLN A 236 2.97 6.81 -6.75
N ALA A 237 2.42 6.06 -5.80
CA ALA A 237 1.86 4.72 -6.04
C ALA A 237 0.73 4.78 -7.07
N THR A 238 -0.19 5.76 -6.95
CA THR A 238 -1.28 5.99 -7.93
C THR A 238 -0.73 6.32 -9.31
N LYS A 239 0.33 7.16 -9.39
CA LYS A 239 0.97 7.47 -10.67
C LYS A 239 1.56 6.22 -11.31
N ILE A 240 2.25 5.39 -10.55
CA ILE A 240 2.83 4.14 -11.05
C ILE A 240 1.72 3.17 -11.48
N ALA A 241 0.65 3.04 -10.69
CA ALA A 241 -0.53 2.23 -11.02
C ALA A 241 -1.15 2.67 -12.36
N GLY A 242 -1.42 3.97 -12.50
CA GLY A 242 -2.01 4.52 -13.71
C GLY A 242 -1.15 4.34 -14.96
N GLU A 243 0.16 4.56 -14.85
CA GLU A 243 1.09 4.29 -15.97
C GLU A 243 1.11 2.79 -16.35
N GLY A 244 1.01 1.89 -15.36
CA GLY A 244 0.88 0.45 -15.62
C GLY A 244 -0.41 0.10 -16.36
N ILE A 245 -1.54 0.71 -15.97
CA ILE A 245 -2.83 0.52 -16.65
C ILE A 245 -2.79 1.09 -18.07
N ILE A 246 -2.19 2.27 -18.26
CA ILE A 246 -2.01 2.87 -19.60
C ILE A 246 -1.19 1.93 -20.50
N GLU A 247 -0.12 1.34 -19.96
CA GLU A 247 0.69 0.39 -20.71
C GLU A 247 -0.09 -0.91 -21.03
N ALA A 248 -0.92 -1.40 -20.10
CA ALA A 248 -1.81 -2.51 -20.34
C ALA A 248 -2.84 -2.18 -21.45
N MET A 249 -3.41 -0.98 -21.48
CA MET A 249 -4.28 -0.52 -22.57
C MET A 249 -3.56 -0.57 -23.92
N ARG A 250 -2.34 -0.02 -24.02
CA ARG A 250 -1.50 -0.06 -25.23
C ARG A 250 -1.19 -1.47 -25.68
N SER A 251 -0.96 -2.37 -24.72
CA SER A 251 -0.61 -3.76 -24.95
C SER A 251 -1.83 -4.65 -25.30
N THR A 252 -3.04 -4.11 -25.23
CA THR A 252 -4.27 -4.87 -25.47
C THR A 252 -4.56 -5.01 -26.96
N LYS A 253 -4.66 -6.27 -27.44
CA LYS A 253 -5.11 -6.63 -28.81
C LYS A 253 -5.88 -7.96 -28.72
N PRO A 254 -6.79 -8.24 -29.64
CA PRO A 254 -7.36 -9.59 -29.78
C PRO A 254 -6.25 -10.65 -29.93
N GLY A 255 -6.36 -11.74 -29.17
CA GLY A 255 -5.37 -12.82 -29.14
C GLY A 255 -4.28 -12.67 -28.05
N VAL A 256 -4.22 -11.55 -27.33
CA VAL A 256 -3.36 -11.39 -26.14
C VAL A 256 -4.01 -12.10 -24.95
N TYR A 257 -3.20 -12.70 -24.09
CA TYR A 257 -3.68 -13.32 -22.84
C TYR A 257 -3.76 -12.31 -21.71
N GLU A 258 -4.68 -12.51 -20.77
CA GLU A 258 -4.86 -11.66 -19.57
C GLU A 258 -3.56 -11.48 -18.78
N TYR A 259 -2.77 -12.56 -18.58
CA TYR A 259 -1.47 -12.49 -17.88
C TYR A 259 -0.42 -11.64 -18.60
N GLN A 260 -0.56 -11.39 -19.89
CA GLN A 260 0.37 -10.53 -20.62
C GLN A 260 0.14 -9.06 -20.29
N LEU A 261 -1.10 -8.66 -19.99
CA LEU A 261 -1.42 -7.32 -19.50
C LEU A 261 -0.90 -7.13 -18.06
N ASP A 262 -1.01 -8.17 -17.22
CA ASP A 262 -0.38 -8.21 -15.89
C ASP A 262 1.14 -7.98 -16.00
N ALA A 263 1.81 -8.69 -16.89
CA ALA A 263 3.23 -8.54 -17.11
C ALA A 263 3.62 -7.14 -17.61
N ALA A 264 2.81 -6.53 -18.47
CA ALA A 264 3.03 -5.17 -18.97
C ALA A 264 2.95 -4.14 -17.84
N ALA A 265 1.93 -4.22 -16.99
CA ALA A 265 1.79 -3.34 -15.84
C ALA A 265 2.92 -3.55 -14.81
N LYS A 266 3.27 -4.79 -14.48
CA LYS A 266 4.37 -5.14 -13.57
C LYS A 266 5.72 -4.61 -14.06
N TYR A 267 5.96 -4.63 -15.36
CA TYR A 267 7.16 -4.02 -15.92
C TYR A 267 7.26 -2.54 -15.54
N ILE A 268 6.17 -1.79 -15.70
CA ILE A 268 6.11 -0.37 -15.32
C ILE A 268 6.28 -0.20 -13.80
N PHE A 269 5.66 -1.05 -12.99
CA PHE A 269 5.78 -0.99 -11.52
C PHE A 269 7.24 -1.13 -11.08
N HIS A 270 7.91 -2.19 -11.53
CA HIS A 270 9.31 -2.43 -11.17
C HIS A 270 10.26 -1.39 -11.75
N LEU A 271 10.03 -0.91 -12.98
CA LEU A 271 10.81 0.16 -13.59
C LEU A 271 10.78 1.44 -12.74
N ASN A 272 9.69 1.70 -12.03
CA ASN A 272 9.51 2.87 -11.18
C ASN A 272 9.77 2.60 -9.69
N GLY A 273 10.42 1.49 -9.35
CA GLY A 273 10.90 1.18 -8.00
C GLY A 273 9.83 0.66 -7.04
N ALA A 274 8.71 0.14 -7.56
CA ALA A 274 7.78 -0.62 -6.73
C ALA A 274 8.43 -1.90 -6.23
N ARG A 275 8.10 -2.29 -4.99
CA ARG A 275 8.63 -3.49 -4.35
C ARG A 275 7.96 -4.77 -4.87
N GLY A 276 6.70 -4.65 -5.27
CA GLY A 276 5.84 -5.71 -5.76
C GLY A 276 4.41 -5.22 -5.92
N ASP A 277 3.49 -6.14 -5.79
CA ASP A 277 2.06 -5.89 -5.90
C ASP A 277 1.53 -5.32 -4.58
N GLY A 278 0.68 -4.30 -4.64
CA GLY A 278 -0.06 -3.78 -3.49
C GLY A 278 -1.22 -4.70 -3.10
N TYR A 279 -1.71 -5.47 -4.07
CA TYR A 279 -2.66 -6.57 -3.96
C TYR A 279 -2.58 -7.44 -5.23
N ALA A 280 -3.16 -8.65 -5.17
CA ALA A 280 -3.17 -9.53 -6.34
C ALA A 280 -3.93 -8.88 -7.49
N SER A 281 -3.30 -8.73 -8.66
CA SER A 281 -3.91 -8.08 -9.82
C SER A 281 -5.21 -8.76 -10.26
N ILE A 282 -6.23 -7.97 -10.53
CA ILE A 282 -7.51 -8.39 -11.08
C ILE A 282 -7.55 -7.96 -12.53
N ILE A 283 -7.46 -8.93 -13.44
CA ILE A 283 -7.47 -8.67 -14.88
C ILE A 283 -8.32 -9.75 -15.53
N GLY A 284 -9.46 -9.37 -16.08
CA GLY A 284 -10.40 -10.30 -16.70
C GLY A 284 -10.96 -9.75 -18.00
N GLY A 285 -10.95 -10.60 -19.06
CA GLY A 285 -11.58 -10.32 -20.33
C GLY A 285 -12.97 -10.97 -20.46
N GLY A 286 -13.90 -10.31 -21.16
CA GLY A 286 -15.24 -10.86 -21.42
C GLY A 286 -15.95 -11.27 -20.14
N THR A 287 -16.39 -12.53 -20.06
CA THR A 287 -17.11 -13.05 -18.89
C THR A 287 -16.28 -13.19 -17.62
N ASN A 288 -14.92 -13.19 -17.71
CA ASN A 288 -14.05 -13.21 -16.54
C ASN A 288 -14.09 -11.88 -15.81
N ALA A 289 -14.29 -10.77 -16.52
CA ALA A 289 -14.47 -9.44 -15.93
C ALA A 289 -15.69 -9.33 -15.03
N PHE A 290 -16.65 -10.26 -15.11
CA PHE A 290 -17.82 -10.28 -14.22
C PHE A 290 -17.47 -10.68 -12.77
N MET A 291 -16.34 -11.37 -12.57
CA MET A 291 -15.90 -11.79 -11.24
C MET A 291 -15.05 -10.68 -10.61
N GLY A 292 -15.56 -10.03 -9.56
CA GLY A 292 -14.93 -8.86 -8.93
C GLY A 292 -13.46 -9.10 -8.47
N HIS A 293 -13.12 -10.32 -8.05
CA HIS A 293 -11.75 -10.73 -7.66
C HIS A 293 -11.28 -11.92 -8.51
N TYR A 294 -11.13 -11.72 -9.82
CA TYR A 294 -10.64 -12.74 -10.74
C TYR A 294 -9.11 -12.75 -10.80
N PHE A 295 -8.49 -13.78 -10.26
CA PHE A 295 -7.02 -13.88 -10.11
C PHE A 295 -6.33 -14.82 -11.10
N HIS A 296 -7.05 -15.63 -11.88
CA HIS A 296 -6.42 -16.67 -12.72
C HIS A 296 -5.67 -16.11 -13.94
N LYS A 297 -6.27 -15.18 -14.65
CA LYS A 297 -5.64 -14.47 -15.79
C LYS A 297 -5.12 -15.39 -16.91
N THR A 298 -5.86 -16.46 -17.22
CA THR A 298 -5.39 -17.51 -18.15
C THR A 298 -6.00 -17.46 -19.53
N ASP A 299 -7.05 -16.65 -19.71
CA ASP A 299 -7.83 -16.66 -20.95
C ASP A 299 -7.30 -15.67 -21.98
N VAL A 300 -7.62 -15.97 -23.23
CA VAL A 300 -7.33 -15.12 -24.39
C VAL A 300 -8.37 -14.01 -24.48
N LEU A 301 -7.95 -12.80 -24.72
CA LEU A 301 -8.81 -11.66 -24.97
C LEU A 301 -9.35 -11.73 -26.40
N ASN A 302 -10.68 -11.73 -26.58
CA ASN A 302 -11.32 -11.85 -27.87
C ASN A 302 -11.78 -10.49 -28.42
N ASP A 303 -11.95 -10.44 -29.73
CA ASP A 303 -12.55 -9.28 -30.40
C ASP A 303 -13.98 -9.05 -29.91
N GLY A 304 -14.30 -7.80 -29.53
CA GLY A 304 -15.59 -7.40 -28.98
C GLY A 304 -15.75 -7.55 -27.48
N ASP A 305 -14.81 -8.24 -26.79
CA ASP A 305 -14.78 -8.30 -25.33
C ASP A 305 -14.41 -6.94 -24.71
N LEU A 306 -14.87 -6.69 -23.49
CA LEU A 306 -14.28 -5.71 -22.58
C LEU A 306 -13.26 -6.41 -21.69
N VAL A 307 -12.15 -5.76 -21.40
CA VAL A 307 -11.21 -6.15 -20.34
C VAL A 307 -11.24 -5.15 -19.20
N LEU A 308 -11.38 -5.68 -18.00
CA LEU A 308 -11.27 -4.92 -16.75
C LEU A 308 -9.91 -5.17 -16.15
N MET A 309 -9.27 -4.11 -15.70
CA MET A 309 -8.02 -4.18 -14.93
C MET A 309 -8.14 -3.31 -13.69
N ASP A 310 -7.87 -3.91 -12.55
CA ASP A 310 -7.86 -3.33 -11.23
C ASP A 310 -6.53 -3.71 -10.58
N TYR A 311 -5.62 -2.72 -10.42
CA TYR A 311 -4.27 -3.04 -10.02
C TYR A 311 -3.46 -1.82 -9.55
N ALA A 312 -2.68 -2.03 -8.47
CA ALA A 312 -1.71 -1.06 -8.01
C ALA A 312 -0.49 -1.72 -7.34
N PRO A 313 0.68 -1.02 -7.31
CA PRO A 313 1.91 -1.54 -6.71
C PRO A 313 2.00 -1.31 -5.21
N ASP A 314 2.84 -2.10 -4.50
CA ASP A 314 3.44 -1.71 -3.22
C ASP A 314 4.63 -0.77 -3.50
N TYR A 315 4.45 0.49 -3.19
CA TYR A 315 5.49 1.51 -3.30
C TYR A 315 5.83 2.08 -1.93
N LYS A 316 6.98 1.65 -1.36
CA LYS A 316 7.47 2.15 -0.07
C LYS A 316 6.44 2.05 1.06
N TYR A 317 5.79 0.90 1.18
CA TYR A 317 4.72 0.61 2.15
C TYR A 317 3.37 1.29 1.90
N TYR A 318 3.21 2.02 0.82
CA TYR A 318 1.93 2.59 0.41
C TYR A 318 1.49 2.04 -0.94
N THR A 319 0.20 1.97 -1.13
CA THR A 319 -0.39 1.50 -2.38
C THR A 319 -1.39 2.51 -2.93
N SER A 320 -2.09 2.12 -3.96
CA SER A 320 -3.20 2.82 -4.59
C SER A 320 -4.30 1.82 -4.88
N ASP A 321 -5.33 2.27 -5.61
CA ASP A 321 -6.38 1.42 -6.12
C ASP A 321 -7.01 2.08 -7.35
N VAL A 322 -6.78 1.51 -8.53
CA VAL A 322 -7.23 2.10 -9.78
C VAL A 322 -7.80 1.03 -10.68
N THR A 323 -9.09 1.15 -11.01
CA THR A 323 -9.72 0.28 -11.99
C THR A 323 -10.07 1.03 -13.27
N ARG A 324 -9.79 0.40 -14.40
CA ARG A 324 -10.28 0.81 -15.71
C ARG A 324 -10.84 -0.40 -16.48
N ILE A 325 -11.79 -0.12 -17.37
CA ILE A 325 -12.34 -1.09 -18.30
C ILE A 325 -12.29 -0.53 -19.71
N TRP A 326 -11.93 -1.35 -20.70
CA TRP A 326 -11.76 -0.93 -22.10
C TRP A 326 -12.04 -2.06 -23.08
N PRO A 327 -12.39 -1.74 -24.36
CA PRO A 327 -12.63 -2.75 -25.38
C PRO A 327 -11.34 -3.36 -25.90
N VAL A 328 -11.29 -4.68 -26.01
CA VAL A 328 -10.11 -5.43 -26.47
C VAL A 328 -9.70 -5.06 -27.90
N ASN A 329 -10.66 -4.76 -28.77
CA ASN A 329 -10.41 -4.38 -30.17
C ASN A 329 -10.16 -2.86 -30.35
N GLY A 330 -10.14 -2.08 -29.25
CA GLY A 330 -9.89 -0.64 -29.28
C GLY A 330 -11.10 0.22 -29.64
N LYS A 331 -12.31 -0.36 -29.72
CA LYS A 331 -13.53 0.36 -30.09
C LYS A 331 -14.73 -0.10 -29.26
N PHE A 332 -15.34 0.81 -28.50
CA PHE A 332 -16.58 0.52 -27.82
C PHE A 332 -17.74 0.38 -28.82
N ASP A 333 -18.52 -0.67 -28.70
CA ASP A 333 -19.77 -0.76 -29.43
C ASP A 333 -20.83 0.23 -28.87
N LYS A 334 -22.01 0.27 -29.50
CA LYS A 334 -23.07 1.21 -29.09
C LYS A 334 -23.61 0.94 -27.69
N ALA A 335 -23.72 -0.33 -27.29
CA ALA A 335 -24.24 -0.72 -25.98
C ALA A 335 -23.19 -0.47 -24.89
N GLN A 336 -21.96 -0.88 -25.13
CA GLN A 336 -20.81 -0.61 -24.28
C GLN A 336 -20.60 0.88 -24.07
N THR A 337 -20.70 1.69 -25.15
CA THR A 337 -20.64 3.17 -25.08
C THR A 337 -21.67 3.75 -24.12
N ALA A 338 -22.91 3.26 -24.16
CA ALA A 338 -23.98 3.79 -23.29
C ALA A 338 -23.72 3.46 -21.81
N LEU A 339 -23.31 2.23 -21.50
CA LEU A 339 -22.99 1.78 -20.14
C LEU A 339 -21.73 2.48 -19.60
N TYR A 340 -20.69 2.58 -20.40
CA TYR A 340 -19.46 3.22 -20.03
C TYR A 340 -19.65 4.72 -19.72
N ASN A 341 -20.39 5.45 -20.58
CA ASN A 341 -20.70 6.85 -20.33
C ASN A 341 -21.53 7.06 -19.06
N TYR A 342 -22.42 6.11 -18.72
CA TYR A 342 -23.14 6.15 -17.46
C TYR A 342 -22.18 6.05 -16.26
N ILE A 343 -21.25 5.12 -16.29
CA ILE A 343 -20.26 4.93 -15.21
C ILE A 343 -19.37 6.16 -15.06
N VAL A 344 -18.86 6.73 -16.15
CA VAL A 344 -18.07 7.97 -16.12
C VAL A 344 -18.88 9.12 -15.53
N ALA A 345 -20.13 9.30 -15.96
CA ALA A 345 -21.01 10.34 -15.42
C ALA A 345 -21.28 10.14 -13.91
N TYR A 346 -21.42 8.90 -13.46
CA TYR A 346 -21.63 8.61 -12.04
C TYR A 346 -20.37 8.91 -11.21
N ARG A 347 -19.17 8.52 -11.70
CA ARG A 347 -17.91 8.88 -11.10
C ARG A 347 -17.80 10.40 -10.90
N ASP A 348 -18.10 11.17 -11.93
CA ASP A 348 -18.05 12.62 -11.90
C ASP A 348 -19.07 13.21 -10.93
N ALA A 349 -20.27 12.61 -10.86
CA ALA A 349 -21.31 13.00 -9.90
C ALA A 349 -20.90 12.74 -8.45
N LEU A 350 -20.23 11.61 -8.16
CA LEU A 350 -19.69 11.32 -6.84
C LEU A 350 -18.60 12.34 -6.47
N PHE A 351 -17.60 12.52 -7.33
CA PHE A 351 -16.49 13.41 -7.09
C PHE A 351 -16.91 14.86 -6.82
N LYS A 352 -17.91 15.35 -7.53
CA LYS A 352 -18.49 16.69 -7.41
C LYS A 352 -18.93 17.05 -5.97
N TYR A 353 -19.36 16.08 -5.19
CA TYR A 353 -19.94 16.33 -3.86
C TYR A 353 -18.98 16.00 -2.70
N ILE A 354 -17.81 15.46 -2.99
CA ILE A 354 -16.80 15.16 -1.97
C ILE A 354 -16.15 16.46 -1.47
N LYS A 355 -16.29 16.72 -0.18
CA LYS A 355 -15.65 17.87 0.51
C LYS A 355 -15.63 17.65 2.02
N PRO A 356 -14.83 18.40 2.78
CA PRO A 356 -14.86 18.32 4.24
C PRO A 356 -16.25 18.55 4.82
N GLY A 357 -16.58 17.80 5.86
CA GLY A 357 -17.80 17.94 6.66
C GLY A 357 -19.04 17.22 6.13
N VAL A 358 -19.03 16.71 4.87
CA VAL A 358 -20.08 15.85 4.35
C VAL A 358 -19.83 14.38 4.73
N THR A 359 -20.87 13.55 4.73
CA THR A 359 -20.75 12.10 4.88
C THR A 359 -20.78 11.40 3.52
N SER A 360 -20.27 10.16 3.45
CA SER A 360 -20.38 9.33 2.24
C SER A 360 -21.83 9.16 1.77
N ASN A 361 -22.78 9.04 2.71
CA ASN A 361 -24.21 8.93 2.37
C ASN A 361 -24.75 10.18 1.69
N GLU A 362 -24.37 11.38 2.17
CA GLU A 362 -24.75 12.65 1.54
C GLU A 362 -24.18 12.79 0.13
N VAL A 363 -22.95 12.28 -0.09
CA VAL A 363 -22.33 12.24 -1.43
C VAL A 363 -23.13 11.33 -2.35
N LEU A 364 -23.40 10.11 -1.90
CA LEU A 364 -24.17 9.10 -2.65
C LEU A 364 -25.59 9.58 -2.99
N ASP A 365 -26.30 10.20 -2.03
CA ASP A 365 -27.66 10.71 -2.26
C ASP A 365 -27.70 11.79 -3.33
N LYS A 366 -26.74 12.74 -3.28
CA LYS A 366 -26.66 13.82 -4.26
C LYS A 366 -26.23 13.32 -5.64
N ALA A 367 -25.27 12.40 -5.69
CA ALA A 367 -24.83 11.79 -6.93
C ALA A 367 -25.98 10.99 -7.58
N ALA A 368 -26.71 10.17 -6.80
CA ALA A 368 -27.88 9.44 -7.30
C ALA A 368 -28.94 10.38 -7.88
N ALA A 369 -29.25 11.51 -7.21
CA ALA A 369 -30.19 12.50 -7.71
C ALA A 369 -29.75 13.17 -9.03
N ASP A 370 -28.43 13.38 -9.22
CA ASP A 370 -27.89 13.87 -10.50
C ASP A 370 -27.98 12.75 -11.57
N MET A 371 -27.75 11.48 -11.21
CA MET A 371 -27.87 10.36 -12.14
C MET A 371 -29.30 10.06 -12.54
N GLU A 372 -30.30 10.22 -11.66
CA GLU A 372 -31.72 10.16 -12.05
C GLU A 372 -32.07 11.16 -13.16
N LYS A 373 -31.53 12.40 -13.08
CA LYS A 373 -31.68 13.39 -14.13
C LYS A 373 -30.94 13.00 -15.40
N TYR A 374 -29.72 12.45 -15.27
CA TYR A 374 -28.92 11.96 -16.39
C TYR A 374 -29.65 10.90 -17.21
N LEU A 375 -30.41 10.01 -16.56
CA LEU A 375 -31.16 8.94 -17.21
C LEU A 375 -32.35 9.41 -18.03
N VAL A 376 -32.84 10.64 -17.80
CA VAL A 376 -34.04 11.15 -18.55
C VAL A 376 -33.69 11.22 -20.04
N GLY A 377 -34.48 10.51 -20.84
CA GLY A 377 -34.35 10.46 -22.31
C GLY A 377 -33.13 9.68 -22.81
N LYS A 378 -32.40 9.01 -21.95
CA LYS A 378 -31.30 8.09 -22.35
C LYS A 378 -31.85 6.74 -22.74
N THR A 379 -31.20 6.13 -23.72
CA THR A 379 -31.50 4.76 -24.17
C THR A 379 -30.28 3.89 -23.95
N PHE A 380 -30.55 2.65 -23.53
CA PHE A 380 -29.55 1.61 -23.32
C PHE A 380 -29.82 0.44 -24.26
N GLY A 381 -28.84 -0.42 -24.46
CA GLY A 381 -28.88 -1.47 -25.49
C GLY A 381 -30.11 -2.37 -25.44
N ASN A 382 -30.55 -2.74 -24.21
CA ASN A 382 -31.73 -3.59 -23.99
C ASN A 382 -32.32 -3.34 -22.58
N ALA A 383 -33.35 -4.11 -22.22
CA ALA A 383 -34.06 -3.98 -20.94
C ALA A 383 -33.14 -4.33 -19.73
N ALA A 384 -32.24 -5.30 -19.87
CA ALA A 384 -31.28 -5.68 -18.81
C ALA A 384 -30.30 -4.54 -18.51
N HIS A 385 -29.79 -3.88 -19.55
CA HIS A 385 -28.93 -2.69 -19.41
C HIS A 385 -29.65 -1.55 -18.70
N LEU A 386 -30.91 -1.25 -19.11
CA LEU A 386 -31.72 -0.20 -18.45
C LEU A 386 -31.94 -0.53 -16.98
N LYS A 387 -32.28 -1.78 -16.66
CA LYS A 387 -32.45 -2.25 -15.29
C LYS A 387 -31.17 -2.08 -14.48
N ALA A 388 -30.03 -2.52 -15.02
CA ALA A 388 -28.74 -2.43 -14.34
C ALA A 388 -28.35 -0.98 -13.99
N VAL A 389 -28.53 -0.01 -14.89
CA VAL A 389 -28.23 1.41 -14.59
C VAL A 389 -29.21 2.02 -13.59
N GLN A 390 -30.48 1.57 -13.59
CA GLN A 390 -31.48 2.00 -12.58
C GLN A 390 -31.14 1.44 -11.18
N GLU A 391 -30.75 0.18 -11.10
CA GLU A 391 -30.28 -0.45 -9.86
C GLU A 391 -28.95 0.16 -9.40
N GLY A 392 -28.01 0.36 -10.31
CA GLY A 392 -26.74 1.05 -10.05
C GLY A 392 -26.94 2.44 -9.47
N THR A 393 -27.90 3.24 -10.00
CA THR A 393 -28.22 4.57 -9.44
C THR A 393 -28.61 4.52 -7.96
N LYS A 394 -29.21 3.43 -7.51
CA LYS A 394 -29.64 3.22 -6.12
C LYS A 394 -28.60 2.50 -5.26
N PHE A 395 -27.60 1.90 -5.86
CA PHE A 395 -26.58 1.15 -5.16
C PHE A 395 -25.73 2.07 -4.27
N ARG A 396 -25.39 1.61 -3.06
CA ARG A 396 -24.65 2.41 -2.06
C ARG A 396 -23.17 2.09 -1.97
N GLY A 397 -22.71 1.05 -2.66
CA GLY A 397 -21.31 0.64 -2.66
C GLY A 397 -20.41 1.39 -3.64
N HIS A 398 -20.84 2.50 -4.23
CA HIS A 398 -20.00 3.31 -5.13
C HIS A 398 -19.01 4.21 -4.40
N PHE A 399 -19.11 4.31 -3.09
CA PHE A 399 -18.16 4.96 -2.22
C PHE A 399 -17.54 3.85 -1.36
N GLN A 400 -16.24 3.60 -1.53
CA GLN A 400 -15.64 2.38 -1.03
C GLN A 400 -14.77 2.61 0.23
N HIS A 401 -13.62 2.03 0.30
CA HIS A 401 -12.75 1.87 1.45
C HIS A 401 -11.61 2.90 1.47
N PRO A 402 -10.98 3.13 2.65
CA PRO A 402 -9.73 3.87 2.72
C PRO A 402 -8.61 3.19 1.93
N VAL A 403 -7.67 3.98 1.41
CA VAL A 403 -6.43 3.52 0.77
C VAL A 403 -5.23 4.12 1.49
N GLY A 404 -4.17 3.35 1.66
CA GLY A 404 -2.97 3.82 2.34
C GLY A 404 -1.84 2.79 2.34
N MET A 405 -1.53 2.23 3.51
CA MET A 405 -0.52 1.17 3.63
C MET A 405 -1.05 -0.21 3.20
N ALA A 406 -2.35 -0.36 3.03
CA ALA A 406 -3.02 -1.48 2.41
C ALA A 406 -4.04 -0.95 1.40
N VAL A 407 -4.46 -1.78 0.43
CA VAL A 407 -5.49 -1.39 -0.54
C VAL A 407 -6.82 -1.14 0.16
N HIS A 408 -7.28 -2.07 1.01
CA HIS A 408 -8.34 -1.83 1.98
C HIS A 408 -7.71 -1.39 3.31
N ASP A 409 -7.29 -0.12 3.37
CA ASP A 409 -6.63 0.40 4.56
C ASP A 409 -7.59 0.54 5.74
N VAL A 410 -7.02 0.64 6.92
CA VAL A 410 -7.79 0.72 8.17
C VAL A 410 -8.47 2.07 8.36
N GLY A 411 -9.48 2.07 9.21
CA GLY A 411 -10.32 3.23 9.49
C GLY A 411 -11.66 3.16 8.74
N GLN A 412 -12.58 4.04 9.12
CA GLN A 412 -13.95 4.04 8.59
C GLN A 412 -14.24 5.35 7.84
N VAL A 413 -14.69 5.23 6.60
CA VAL A 413 -15.17 6.36 5.78
C VAL A 413 -16.69 6.40 5.64
N HIS A 414 -17.36 5.24 5.85
CA HIS A 414 -18.82 5.17 5.76
C HIS A 414 -19.49 5.76 6.99
N GLY A 415 -20.48 6.64 6.77
CA GLY A 415 -21.30 7.24 7.85
C GLY A 415 -20.59 8.27 8.71
N VAL A 416 -19.29 8.52 8.48
CA VAL A 416 -18.54 9.56 9.18
C VAL A 416 -18.40 10.81 8.32
N LYS A 417 -18.18 11.98 8.96
CA LYS A 417 -17.86 13.20 8.23
C LYS A 417 -16.48 13.13 7.63
N LEU A 418 -16.38 13.41 6.35
CA LEU A 418 -15.10 13.50 5.64
C LEU A 418 -14.25 14.64 6.21
N ARG A 419 -12.95 14.38 6.34
CA ARG A 419 -11.96 15.32 6.88
C ARG A 419 -10.78 15.43 5.91
N PRO A 420 -10.10 16.59 5.84
CA PRO A 420 -8.85 16.73 5.10
C PRO A 420 -7.85 15.63 5.48
N GLY A 421 -7.13 15.09 4.50
CA GLY A 421 -6.19 14.00 4.67
C GLY A 421 -6.80 12.58 4.58
N MET A 422 -8.12 12.42 4.55
CA MET A 422 -8.72 11.12 4.21
C MET A 422 -8.44 10.78 2.75
N VAL A 423 -8.00 9.54 2.50
CA VAL A 423 -7.80 8.97 1.17
C VAL A 423 -8.63 7.69 1.06
N PHE A 424 -9.43 7.58 0.00
CA PHE A 424 -10.34 6.46 -0.23
C PHE A 424 -10.68 6.34 -1.73
N THR A 425 -11.39 5.28 -2.09
CA THR A 425 -11.84 5.08 -3.48
C THR A 425 -13.28 5.50 -3.71
N ILE A 426 -13.54 5.99 -4.93
CA ILE A 426 -14.88 6.05 -5.51
C ILE A 426 -14.93 5.08 -6.68
N ASP A 427 -15.90 4.19 -6.64
CA ASP A 427 -15.92 3.01 -7.49
C ASP A 427 -17.33 2.77 -8.03
N PRO A 428 -17.84 3.60 -8.97
CA PRO A 428 -19.11 3.38 -9.60
C PRO A 428 -19.08 2.11 -10.46
N MET A 429 -20.09 1.25 -10.24
CA MET A 429 -20.15 -0.06 -10.85
C MET A 429 -21.60 -0.47 -11.15
N ILE A 430 -21.78 -1.29 -12.18
CA ILE A 430 -23.02 -1.96 -12.53
C ILE A 430 -22.77 -3.39 -12.97
N TRP A 431 -23.72 -4.26 -12.66
CA TRP A 431 -23.71 -5.68 -13.07
C TRP A 431 -24.92 -5.97 -13.97
N ILE A 432 -24.68 -6.75 -15.00
CA ILE A 432 -25.67 -7.29 -15.91
C ILE A 432 -25.51 -8.81 -15.90
N PRO A 433 -26.11 -9.51 -14.91
CA PRO A 433 -25.91 -10.94 -14.71
C PRO A 433 -26.31 -11.79 -15.92
N GLU A 434 -27.36 -11.37 -16.64
CA GLU A 434 -27.88 -12.03 -17.83
C GLU A 434 -26.83 -12.15 -18.95
N GLU A 435 -25.90 -11.18 -19.02
CA GLU A 435 -24.81 -11.11 -20.02
C GLU A 435 -23.44 -11.42 -19.40
N ARG A 436 -23.38 -11.68 -18.09
CA ARG A 436 -22.14 -11.78 -17.33
C ARG A 436 -21.22 -10.58 -17.60
N LEU A 437 -21.80 -9.40 -17.63
CA LEU A 437 -21.10 -8.14 -17.87
C LEU A 437 -21.03 -7.30 -16.60
N TYR A 438 -19.85 -6.84 -16.27
CA TYR A 438 -19.57 -5.93 -15.18
C TYR A 438 -18.83 -4.70 -15.74
N VAL A 439 -19.32 -3.52 -15.43
CA VAL A 439 -18.72 -2.25 -15.88
C VAL A 439 -18.37 -1.42 -14.65
N ARG A 440 -17.11 -1.06 -14.52
CA ARG A 440 -16.53 -0.40 -13.34
C ARG A 440 -15.44 0.58 -13.74
N ILE A 441 -15.38 1.72 -13.06
CA ILE A 441 -14.23 2.64 -13.03
C ILE A 441 -13.98 3.00 -11.58
N GLU A 442 -12.73 2.97 -11.16
CA GLU A 442 -12.34 3.33 -9.80
C GLU A 442 -11.23 4.34 -9.78
N ASP A 443 -11.38 5.33 -8.93
CA ASP A 443 -10.42 6.41 -8.72
C ASP A 443 -10.10 6.60 -7.24
N VAL A 444 -8.82 6.86 -6.94
CA VAL A 444 -8.36 7.25 -5.60
C VAL A 444 -8.53 8.74 -5.39
N VAL A 445 -9.18 9.11 -4.32
CA VAL A 445 -9.52 10.49 -3.97
C VAL A 445 -8.93 10.86 -2.61
N VAL A 446 -8.29 12.04 -2.53
CA VAL A 446 -7.89 12.65 -1.27
C VAL A 446 -8.79 13.85 -0.95
N VAL A 447 -9.28 13.93 0.28
CA VAL A 447 -10.02 15.09 0.79
C VAL A 447 -9.04 16.20 1.10
N THR A 448 -9.24 17.38 0.50
CA THR A 448 -8.44 18.59 0.73
C THR A 448 -9.13 19.51 1.73
N GLU A 449 -8.53 20.65 2.08
CA GLU A 449 -9.12 21.64 2.98
C GLU A 449 -10.45 22.24 2.46
N THR A 450 -10.65 22.26 1.15
CA THR A 450 -11.80 22.94 0.53
C THR A 450 -12.66 22.04 -0.36
N GLY A 451 -12.21 20.82 -0.66
CA GLY A 451 -12.89 19.91 -1.57
C GLY A 451 -12.21 18.55 -1.61
N ALA A 452 -11.91 18.06 -2.82
CA ALA A 452 -11.20 16.81 -3.04
C ALA A 452 -10.30 16.91 -4.28
N GLU A 453 -9.30 16.04 -4.33
CA GLU A 453 -8.43 15.82 -5.49
C GLU A 453 -8.51 14.36 -5.93
N ASN A 454 -8.71 14.12 -7.21
CA ASN A 454 -8.64 12.80 -7.80
C ASN A 454 -7.18 12.52 -8.20
N LEU A 455 -6.52 11.60 -7.51
CA LEU A 455 -5.11 11.27 -7.72
C LEU A 455 -4.88 10.51 -9.03
N SER A 456 -5.90 9.79 -9.52
CA SER A 456 -5.88 8.98 -10.75
C SER A 456 -6.50 9.68 -11.97
N ALA A 457 -6.80 10.99 -11.88
CA ALA A 457 -7.46 11.75 -12.95
C ALA A 457 -6.71 11.75 -14.31
N PHE A 458 -5.40 11.49 -14.31
CA PHE A 458 -4.57 11.43 -15.50
C PHE A 458 -4.74 10.13 -16.31
N VAL A 459 -5.30 9.07 -15.70
CA VAL A 459 -5.53 7.78 -16.34
C VAL A 459 -6.74 7.90 -17.27
N PRO A 460 -6.62 7.56 -18.57
CA PRO A 460 -7.69 7.69 -19.54
C PRO A 460 -9.02 7.11 -19.02
N SER A 461 -10.07 7.92 -19.08
CA SER A 461 -11.42 7.54 -18.63
C SER A 461 -12.52 8.08 -19.55
N LEU A 462 -12.24 9.02 -20.45
CA LEU A 462 -13.17 9.40 -21.50
C LEU A 462 -13.04 8.46 -22.69
N LEU A 463 -14.15 8.07 -23.31
CA LEU A 463 -14.19 7.12 -24.45
C LEU A 463 -13.10 7.41 -25.49
N LYS A 464 -13.00 8.69 -25.92
CA LYS A 464 -12.04 9.10 -26.94
C LYS A 464 -10.60 8.83 -26.50
N ASP A 465 -10.28 9.15 -25.25
CA ASP A 465 -8.90 9.03 -24.73
C ASP A 465 -8.53 7.57 -24.54
N VAL A 466 -9.47 6.73 -24.06
CA VAL A 466 -9.29 5.28 -23.96
C VAL A 466 -9.08 4.64 -25.33
N GLU A 467 -9.96 4.91 -26.29
CA GLU A 467 -9.84 4.39 -27.66
C GLU A 467 -8.54 4.85 -28.34
N GLN A 468 -8.10 6.09 -28.08
CA GLN A 468 -6.83 6.61 -28.61
C GLN A 468 -5.63 5.88 -27.97
N THR A 469 -5.63 5.68 -26.65
CA THR A 469 -4.53 5.00 -25.94
C THR A 469 -4.33 3.58 -26.43
N ILE A 470 -5.40 2.83 -26.70
CA ILE A 470 -5.31 1.44 -27.18
C ILE A 470 -4.71 1.37 -28.60
N GLN A 471 -4.78 2.43 -29.40
CA GLN A 471 -4.15 2.49 -30.72
C GLN A 471 -2.63 2.74 -30.66
N GLU A 472 -2.10 3.15 -29.52
CA GLU A 472 -0.66 3.33 -29.35
C GLU A 472 0.05 1.98 -29.26
N THR A 473 1.35 1.96 -29.56
CA THR A 473 2.16 0.73 -29.52
C THR A 473 2.51 0.37 -28.08
N GLY A 474 2.17 -0.82 -27.64
CA GLY A 474 2.44 -1.34 -26.31
C GLY A 474 3.57 -2.37 -26.22
N LEU A 475 3.97 -2.72 -25.00
CA LEU A 475 5.09 -3.65 -24.74
C LEU A 475 4.93 -5.02 -25.44
N THR A 476 3.73 -5.55 -25.55
CA THR A 476 3.47 -6.84 -26.21
C THR A 476 3.81 -6.85 -27.70
N GLU A 477 3.91 -5.69 -28.33
CA GLU A 477 4.34 -5.57 -29.74
C GLU A 477 5.88 -5.62 -29.86
N PHE A 478 6.61 -5.09 -28.88
CA PHE A 478 8.07 -5.11 -28.86
C PHE A 478 8.65 -6.40 -28.29
N ARG A 479 7.95 -7.05 -27.37
CA ARG A 479 8.36 -8.27 -26.68
C ARG A 479 7.28 -9.33 -26.86
N LYS A 480 7.48 -10.16 -27.88
CA LYS A 480 6.60 -11.31 -28.10
C LYS A 480 6.90 -12.42 -27.10
N PRO A 481 5.88 -13.13 -26.60
CA PRO A 481 6.10 -14.32 -25.79
C PRO A 481 6.86 -15.36 -26.61
N LEU A 482 7.56 -16.25 -25.90
CA LEU A 482 8.13 -17.43 -26.55
C LEU A 482 6.97 -18.18 -27.21
N SER A 483 7.13 -18.50 -28.50
CA SER A 483 6.14 -19.30 -29.23
C SER A 483 5.97 -20.59 -28.44
N GLN A 484 4.75 -20.95 -28.07
CA GLN A 484 4.46 -22.31 -27.70
C GLN A 484 4.70 -23.12 -29.00
N GLU A 485 5.84 -23.77 -29.12
CA GLU A 485 6.01 -24.83 -30.08
C GLU A 485 4.89 -25.81 -29.75
N SER A 486 3.94 -25.91 -30.67
CA SER A 486 2.92 -26.95 -30.63
C SER A 486 3.63 -28.27 -30.48
N GLU A 487 3.55 -28.87 -29.29
CA GLU A 487 3.83 -30.29 -29.13
C GLU A 487 2.94 -31.01 -30.16
N LYS A 488 3.56 -31.37 -31.27
CA LYS A 488 2.99 -32.28 -32.26
C LYS A 488 3.20 -33.71 -31.82
#